data_ff74ad4fe05f2eeedf018d6ef43396d1
#
_entry.id   ff74ad4fe05f2eeedf018d6ef43396d1
#
_cell.length_a   1.000
_cell.length_b   1.000
_cell.length_c   1.000
_cell.angle_alpha   90.00
_cell.angle_beta   90.00
_cell.angle_gamma   90.00
#
_symmetry.space_group_name_H-M   'P 1'
#
loop_
_entity.id
_entity.type
_entity.pdbx_description
1 polymer ?
#
loop_
_entity_poly.entity_id
_entity_poly.type
_entity_poly.pdbx_seq_one_letter_code
_entity_poly.pdbx_strand_id
1 'polypeptide(L)'
;DINLFAHSLSNALVDIALRGHQMTVTNAHLLADDLSTGGLYPKAWVRKEDGFYLYKDGGREAVEREVLASKICRCFDCHQVLYEQGMFENEPVSISKIMTSQRYSLVTYAAYDVYCTNRDWNTLDKILELDAPGYYMMNILDYLVGNTDRHWENWGLLVDNETNQPIRLHDLMDFNRAFQQYDTPEGANCLTVGKRHLSQKDAAVEAVRNIGLNQVRQVEHTVFSEHPAWKATFEERLRVLRNAM
;
A
#
# COMPACT_ATOMS: atom_id res chain seq x y z
N ASP A 1 -7.16 16.56 18.05
CA ASP A 1 -6.45 15.28 17.72
C ASP A 1 -7.05 14.15 18.55
N ILE A 2 -7.63 13.14 17.91
CA ILE A 2 -8.16 11.95 18.60
C ILE A 2 -7.03 10.92 18.71
N ASN A 3 -6.72 10.53 19.95
CA ASN A 3 -5.81 9.41 20.17
C ASN A 3 -6.56 8.10 19.94
N LEU A 4 -6.38 7.49 18.77
CA LEU A 4 -6.98 6.20 18.40
C LEU A 4 -6.71 5.10 19.42
N PHE A 5 -5.54 5.10 20.06
CA PHE A 5 -5.18 4.08 21.05
C PHE A 5 -5.93 4.22 22.39
N ALA A 6 -6.45 5.42 22.69
CA ALA A 6 -7.26 5.69 23.85
C ALA A 6 -8.77 5.66 23.54
N HIS A 7 -9.17 5.60 22.25
CA HIS A 7 -10.55 5.71 21.84
C HIS A 7 -11.26 4.35 21.84
N SER A 8 -12.47 4.32 22.39
CA SER A 8 -13.37 3.16 22.29
C SER A 8 -14.26 3.32 21.06
N LEU A 9 -13.88 2.64 19.97
CA LEU A 9 -14.66 2.64 18.74
C LEU A 9 -15.97 1.87 18.94
N SER A 10 -17.13 2.51 18.67
CA SER A 10 -18.41 1.85 18.71
C SER A 10 -18.74 1.13 17.41
N ASN A 11 -19.48 0.02 17.47
CA ASN A 11 -19.93 -0.71 16.29
C ASN A 11 -20.74 0.18 15.34
N ALA A 12 -21.49 1.15 15.87
CA ALA A 12 -22.26 2.09 15.06
C ALA A 12 -21.37 2.94 14.12
N LEU A 13 -20.19 3.37 14.58
CA LEU A 13 -19.24 4.10 13.73
C LEU A 13 -18.63 3.21 12.64
N VAL A 14 -18.36 1.94 12.97
CA VAL A 14 -17.89 0.95 12.00
C VAL A 14 -18.94 0.71 10.92
N ASP A 15 -20.19 0.51 11.32
CA ASP A 15 -21.32 0.29 10.39
C ASP A 15 -21.51 1.48 9.45
N ILE A 16 -21.49 2.70 9.97
CA ILE A 16 -21.63 3.92 9.18
C ILE A 16 -20.48 4.06 8.18
N ALA A 17 -19.25 3.86 8.61
CA ALA A 17 -18.08 4.01 7.77
C ALA A 17 -18.01 2.96 6.64
N LEU A 18 -18.43 1.73 6.91
CA LEU A 18 -18.44 0.65 5.90
C LEU A 18 -19.67 0.71 4.98
N ARG A 19 -20.81 1.19 5.45
CA ARG A 19 -22.04 1.30 4.65
C ARG A 19 -22.09 2.57 3.78
N GLY A 20 -21.18 3.51 3.97
CA GLY A 20 -21.15 4.77 3.23
C GLY A 20 -22.34 5.70 3.53
N HIS A 21 -23.01 5.52 4.66
CA HIS A 21 -24.09 6.40 5.07
C HIS A 21 -23.54 7.78 5.49
N GLN A 22 -23.96 8.81 4.77
CA GLN A 22 -23.69 10.19 5.22
C GLN A 22 -24.42 10.47 6.52
N MET A 23 -23.69 10.77 7.56
CA MET A 23 -24.30 11.25 8.80
C MET A 23 -24.71 12.71 8.65
N THR A 24 -26.00 12.96 8.78
CA THR A 24 -26.59 14.32 8.77
C THR A 24 -26.59 15.00 10.14
N VAL A 25 -25.63 14.75 11.01
CA VAL A 25 -25.65 15.30 12.37
C VAL A 25 -24.39 16.06 12.71
N THR A 26 -24.57 17.31 13.04
CA THR A 26 -23.64 18.41 13.17
C THR A 26 -22.49 18.25 14.16
N ASN A 27 -22.59 17.45 15.22
CA ASN A 27 -21.49 17.24 16.19
C ASN A 27 -20.80 15.88 16.05
N ALA A 28 -21.36 14.96 15.29
CA ALA A 28 -20.74 13.68 14.97
C ALA A 28 -19.79 13.78 13.76
N HIS A 29 -19.89 14.84 12.98
CA HIS A 29 -18.97 15.12 11.87
C HIS A 29 -17.50 15.16 12.31
N LEU A 30 -17.21 15.84 13.41
CA LEU A 30 -15.85 15.96 13.91
C LEU A 30 -15.24 14.61 14.31
N LEU A 31 -16.07 13.71 14.88
CA LEU A 31 -15.63 12.36 15.24
C LEU A 31 -15.52 11.44 14.03
N ALA A 32 -16.38 11.60 13.03
CA ALA A 32 -16.34 10.82 11.80
C ALA A 32 -15.16 11.25 10.92
N ASP A 33 -14.90 12.54 10.79
CA ASP A 33 -13.77 13.08 10.02
C ASP A 33 -12.41 12.68 10.61
N ASP A 34 -12.29 12.67 11.94
CA ASP A 34 -11.07 12.26 12.65
C ASP A 34 -10.81 10.73 12.57
N LEU A 35 -11.87 9.94 12.37
CA LEU A 35 -11.79 8.48 12.21
C LEU A 35 -11.87 8.07 10.73
N SER A 36 -12.21 9.00 9.83
CA SER A 36 -12.25 8.72 8.40
C SER A 36 -10.83 8.54 7.88
N THR A 37 -10.66 7.50 7.12
CA THR A 37 -9.45 7.32 6.31
C THR A 37 -9.74 7.86 4.92
N GLY A 38 -8.98 8.81 4.42
CA GLY A 38 -9.09 9.30 3.04
C GLY A 38 -9.05 8.14 2.03
N GLY A 39 -9.64 8.30 0.87
CA GLY A 39 -9.59 7.35 -0.23
C GLY A 39 -10.97 6.95 -0.80
N LEU A 40 -10.94 6.21 -1.91
CA LEU A 40 -12.11 5.94 -2.75
C LEU A 40 -13.12 4.96 -2.11
N TYR A 41 -12.66 4.00 -1.32
CA TYR A 41 -13.48 2.91 -0.79
C TYR A 41 -13.87 3.13 0.67
N PRO A 42 -15.08 2.70 1.08
CA PRO A 42 -15.48 2.70 2.50
C PRO A 42 -14.50 1.91 3.34
N LYS A 43 -14.13 2.44 4.49
CA LYS A 43 -13.22 1.78 5.42
C LYS A 43 -13.46 2.21 6.85
N ALA A 44 -13.21 1.29 7.79
CA ALA A 44 -13.39 1.51 9.20
C ALA A 44 -12.28 0.89 10.04
N TRP A 45 -11.90 1.56 11.12
CA TRP A 45 -11.05 0.99 12.14
C TRP A 45 -11.85 0.12 13.09
N VAL A 46 -11.43 -1.11 13.26
CA VAL A 46 -12.00 -2.08 14.20
C VAL A 46 -10.97 -2.41 15.26
N ARG A 47 -11.33 -2.24 16.52
CA ARG A 47 -10.49 -2.61 17.66
C ARG A 47 -10.70 -4.09 18.00
N LYS A 48 -9.61 -4.85 18.05
CA LYS A 48 -9.56 -6.23 18.55
C LYS A 48 -8.70 -6.29 19.82
N GLU A 49 -8.63 -7.46 20.44
CA GLU A 49 -7.83 -7.66 21.67
C GLU A 49 -6.35 -7.34 21.47
N ASP A 50 -5.80 -7.64 20.29
CA ASP A 50 -4.39 -7.51 19.94
C ASP A 50 -4.05 -6.25 19.12
N GLY A 51 -4.99 -5.30 18.98
CA GLY A 51 -4.75 -4.02 18.31
C GLY A 51 -5.86 -3.53 17.41
N PHE A 52 -5.51 -2.61 16.52
CA PHE A 52 -6.43 -2.00 15.56
C PHE A 52 -6.27 -2.61 14.18
N TYR A 53 -7.40 -2.83 13.52
CA TYR A 53 -7.48 -3.38 12.18
C TYR A 53 -8.29 -2.47 11.27
N LEU A 54 -7.79 -2.20 10.08
CA LEU A 54 -8.52 -1.51 9.04
C LEU A 54 -9.32 -2.55 8.24
N TYR A 55 -10.64 -2.37 8.21
CA TYR A 55 -11.55 -3.08 7.33
C TYR A 55 -11.86 -2.18 6.14
N LYS A 56 -11.69 -2.68 4.93
CA LYS A 56 -11.87 -1.91 3.70
C LYS A 56 -12.79 -2.67 2.77
N ASP A 57 -13.89 -2.01 2.41
CA ASP A 57 -14.86 -2.51 1.44
C ASP A 57 -14.61 -1.82 0.09
N GLY A 58 -13.99 -2.54 -0.82
CA GLY A 58 -13.77 -2.12 -2.21
C GLY A 58 -14.57 -2.95 -3.21
N GLY A 59 -15.49 -3.76 -2.71
CA GLY A 59 -16.13 -4.83 -3.47
C GLY A 59 -15.21 -6.04 -3.65
N ARG A 60 -15.80 -7.18 -3.98
CA ARG A 60 -15.12 -8.48 -4.07
C ARG A 60 -13.79 -8.43 -4.84
N GLU A 61 -13.82 -7.83 -6.03
CA GLU A 61 -12.66 -7.82 -6.93
C GLU A 61 -11.48 -7.01 -6.38
N ALA A 62 -11.74 -5.84 -5.77
CA ALA A 62 -10.68 -5.02 -5.17
C ALA A 62 -10.07 -5.71 -3.93
N VAL A 63 -10.90 -6.39 -3.13
CA VAL A 63 -10.45 -7.20 -1.98
C VAL A 63 -9.57 -8.36 -2.45
N GLU A 64 -9.99 -9.11 -3.46
CA GLU A 64 -9.22 -10.22 -4.04
C GLU A 64 -7.87 -9.76 -4.57
N ARG A 65 -7.82 -8.63 -5.31
CA ARG A 65 -6.58 -8.05 -5.82
C ARG A 65 -5.61 -7.65 -4.69
N GLU A 66 -6.10 -6.96 -3.68
CA GLU A 66 -5.29 -6.50 -2.55
C GLU A 66 -4.70 -7.67 -1.76
N VAL A 67 -5.53 -8.68 -1.47
CA VAL A 67 -5.09 -9.90 -0.76
C VAL A 67 -4.11 -10.71 -1.60
N LEU A 68 -4.37 -10.87 -2.91
CA LEU A 68 -3.45 -11.58 -3.80
C LEU A 68 -2.10 -10.87 -3.93
N ALA A 69 -2.10 -9.55 -4.13
CA ALA A 69 -0.87 -8.76 -4.17
C ALA A 69 -0.06 -8.93 -2.87
N SER A 70 -0.71 -8.84 -1.71
CA SER A 70 -0.06 -9.07 -0.42
C SER A 70 0.55 -10.47 -0.32
N LYS A 71 -0.14 -11.52 -0.77
CA LYS A 71 0.39 -12.89 -0.79
C LYS A 71 1.65 -13.02 -1.67
N ILE A 72 1.67 -12.32 -2.81
CA ILE A 72 2.83 -12.31 -3.71
C ILE A 72 3.98 -11.54 -3.06
N CYS A 73 3.73 -10.35 -2.51
CA CYS A 73 4.75 -9.53 -1.86
C CYS A 73 5.46 -10.26 -0.71
N ARG A 74 4.75 -11.14 0.02
CA ARG A 74 5.35 -12.01 1.07
C ARG A 74 6.45 -12.94 0.55
N CYS A 75 6.57 -13.11 -0.75
CA CYS A 75 7.63 -13.94 -1.35
C CYS A 75 8.92 -13.16 -1.63
N PHE A 76 8.98 -11.88 -1.29
CA PHE A 76 10.10 -10.98 -1.50
C PHE A 76 10.51 -10.35 -0.17
N ASP A 77 11.77 -9.94 -0.07
CA ASP A 77 12.29 -9.22 1.10
C ASP A 77 11.82 -7.76 1.05
N CYS A 78 10.68 -7.49 1.66
CA CYS A 78 10.07 -6.17 1.72
C CYS A 78 9.28 -5.95 3.01
N HIS A 79 9.16 -4.71 3.42
CA HIS A 79 8.20 -4.29 4.43
C HIS A 79 6.85 -4.04 3.78
N GLN A 80 5.80 -4.72 4.24
CA GLN A 80 4.46 -4.57 3.70
C GLN A 80 3.38 -4.72 4.76
N VAL A 81 2.25 -4.06 4.53
CA VAL A 81 1.01 -4.33 5.25
C VAL A 81 0.46 -5.67 4.78
N LEU A 82 0.15 -6.53 5.73
CA LEU A 82 -0.43 -7.85 5.44
C LEU A 82 -1.94 -7.73 5.33
N TYR A 83 -2.47 -8.13 4.18
CA TYR A 83 -3.91 -8.16 3.93
C TYR A 83 -4.46 -9.56 3.97
N GLU A 84 -5.60 -9.71 4.65
CA GLU A 84 -6.37 -10.95 4.72
C GLU A 84 -7.80 -10.66 4.28
N GLN A 85 -8.43 -11.65 3.65
CA GLN A 85 -9.84 -11.55 3.32
C GLN A 85 -10.69 -11.89 4.54
N GLY A 86 -11.68 -11.06 4.80
CA GLY A 86 -12.71 -11.30 5.80
C GLY A 86 -14.09 -11.05 5.24
N MET A 87 -15.08 -11.09 6.13
CA MET A 87 -16.48 -10.78 5.81
C MET A 87 -16.99 -9.74 6.78
N PHE A 88 -17.74 -8.78 6.27
CA PHE A 88 -18.53 -7.85 7.05
C PHE A 88 -19.96 -7.86 6.48
N GLU A 89 -20.94 -8.26 7.29
CA GLU A 89 -22.37 -8.38 6.88
C GLU A 89 -22.60 -9.13 5.55
N ASN A 90 -21.90 -10.25 5.35
CA ASN A 90 -21.91 -11.09 4.14
C ASN A 90 -21.22 -10.49 2.90
N GLU A 91 -20.58 -9.31 3.02
CA GLU A 91 -19.74 -8.76 1.96
C GLU A 91 -18.26 -9.00 2.26
N PRO A 92 -17.44 -9.30 1.23
CA PRO A 92 -16.01 -9.48 1.42
C PRO A 92 -15.34 -8.14 1.71
N VAL A 93 -14.42 -8.15 2.67
CA VAL A 93 -13.59 -7.01 3.05
C VAL A 93 -12.12 -7.42 3.10
N SER A 94 -11.22 -6.50 2.78
CA SER A 94 -9.80 -6.68 3.11
C SER A 94 -9.54 -6.18 4.54
N ILE A 95 -8.76 -6.95 5.29
CA ILE A 95 -8.44 -6.68 6.68
C ILE A 95 -6.92 -6.56 6.82
N SER A 96 -6.47 -5.46 7.40
CA SER A 96 -5.05 -5.25 7.69
C SER A 96 -4.85 -4.71 9.10
N LYS A 97 -3.75 -5.10 9.76
CA LYS A 97 -3.37 -4.55 11.06
C LYS A 97 -2.75 -3.17 10.86
N ILE A 98 -2.99 -2.27 11.81
CA ILE A 98 -2.36 -0.94 11.82
C ILE A 98 -0.83 -1.05 11.82
N MET A 99 -0.16 -0.29 10.94
CA MET A 99 1.31 -0.25 10.87
C MET A 99 1.93 0.86 11.73
N THR A 100 1.13 1.83 12.16
CA THR A 100 1.58 2.92 13.02
C THR A 100 1.38 2.59 14.51
N SER A 101 1.96 3.38 15.39
CA SER A 101 1.87 3.22 16.84
C SER A 101 2.05 4.58 17.53
N GLN A 102 2.06 4.61 18.86
CA GLN A 102 2.44 5.83 19.58
C GLN A 102 3.87 6.29 19.24
N ARG A 103 4.76 5.33 18.94
CA ARG A 103 6.16 5.61 18.59
C ARG A 103 6.36 5.96 17.14
N TYR A 104 5.56 5.42 16.22
CA TYR A 104 5.77 5.53 14.78
C TYR A 104 4.56 6.13 14.09
N SER A 105 4.82 7.13 13.25
CA SER A 105 3.84 7.77 12.36
C SER A 105 4.21 7.56 10.90
N LEU A 106 3.24 7.76 10.04
CA LEU A 106 3.39 7.74 8.60
C LEU A 106 3.40 9.19 8.09
N VAL A 107 4.36 9.49 7.21
CA VAL A 107 4.40 10.74 6.44
C VAL A 107 4.37 10.38 4.97
N THR A 108 3.34 10.84 4.24
CA THR A 108 3.20 10.55 2.81
C THR A 108 4.33 11.19 2.01
N TYR A 109 4.63 10.61 0.84
CA TYR A 109 5.59 11.24 -0.10
C TYR A 109 5.18 12.68 -0.43
N ALA A 110 3.89 12.94 -0.65
CA ALA A 110 3.39 14.29 -0.92
C ALA A 110 3.77 15.29 0.18
N ALA A 111 3.57 14.92 1.45
CA ALA A 111 3.93 15.78 2.58
C ALA A 111 5.45 15.94 2.71
N TYR A 112 6.22 14.87 2.47
CA TYR A 112 7.68 14.92 2.51
C TYR A 112 8.27 15.71 1.34
N ASP A 113 7.63 15.69 0.16
CA ASP A 113 8.04 16.49 -0.99
C ASP A 113 7.92 18.00 -0.70
N VAL A 114 6.84 18.41 -0.05
CA VAL A 114 6.70 19.81 0.42
C VAL A 114 7.81 20.17 1.41
N TYR A 115 8.15 19.26 2.34
CA TYR A 115 9.23 19.48 3.30
C TYR A 115 10.60 19.63 2.63
N CYS A 116 10.90 18.79 1.63
CA CYS A 116 12.15 18.85 0.86
C CYS A 116 12.21 20.10 -0.03
N THR A 117 11.12 20.40 -0.74
CA THR A 117 11.04 21.58 -1.62
C THR A 117 11.29 22.87 -0.87
N ASN A 118 10.76 23.03 0.34
CA ASN A 118 11.00 24.20 1.20
C ASN A 118 12.47 24.34 1.64
N ARG A 119 13.32 23.36 1.35
CA ARG A 119 14.77 23.32 1.68
C ARG A 119 15.65 23.25 0.43
N ASP A 120 15.07 23.40 -0.75
CA ASP A 120 15.75 23.24 -2.03
C ASP A 120 16.44 21.86 -2.18
N TRP A 121 15.85 20.82 -1.59
CA TRP A 121 16.32 19.44 -1.70
C TRP A 121 15.56 18.67 -2.77
N ASN A 122 16.25 17.76 -3.45
CA ASN A 122 15.60 16.79 -4.31
C ASN A 122 15.02 15.68 -3.42
N THR A 123 13.71 15.50 -3.44
CA THR A 123 13.00 14.56 -2.59
C THR A 123 13.39 13.10 -2.87
N LEU A 124 13.53 12.74 -4.14
CA LEU A 124 13.90 11.38 -4.51
C LEU A 124 15.33 11.03 -4.06
N ASP A 125 16.27 11.97 -4.18
CA ASP A 125 17.64 11.79 -3.67
C ASP A 125 17.63 11.54 -2.16
N LYS A 126 16.81 12.30 -1.41
CA LYS A 126 16.68 12.11 0.04
C LYS A 126 16.04 10.77 0.42
N ILE A 127 15.11 10.29 -0.37
CA ILE A 127 14.52 8.94 -0.20
C ILE A 127 15.56 7.85 -0.49
N LEU A 128 16.32 7.99 -1.55
CA LEU A 128 17.38 7.04 -1.90
C LEU A 128 18.53 7.04 -0.87
N GLU A 129 18.89 8.19 -0.31
CA GLU A 129 19.85 8.29 0.81
C GLU A 129 19.35 7.56 2.05
N LEU A 130 18.03 7.60 2.32
CA LEU A 130 17.42 7.01 3.50
C LEU A 130 17.17 5.50 3.35
N ASP A 131 16.55 5.09 2.26
CA ASP A 131 16.08 3.70 2.06
C ASP A 131 15.99 3.34 0.56
N ALA A 132 17.12 3.31 -0.13
CA ALA A 132 17.17 2.87 -1.52
C ALA A 132 16.61 1.45 -1.72
N PRO A 133 16.93 0.45 -0.86
CA PRO A 133 16.36 -0.90 -1.02
C PRO A 133 14.83 -0.92 -0.96
N GLY A 134 14.21 -0.22 -0.02
CA GLY A 134 12.75 -0.11 0.11
C GLY A 134 12.12 0.54 -1.12
N TYR A 135 12.72 1.64 -1.62
CA TYR A 135 12.26 2.33 -2.82
C TYR A 135 12.33 1.45 -4.07
N TYR A 136 13.45 0.78 -4.29
CA TYR A 136 13.60 -0.11 -5.45
C TYR A 136 12.70 -1.34 -5.35
N MET A 137 12.55 -1.92 -4.15
CA MET A 137 11.64 -3.06 -3.96
C MET A 137 10.18 -2.67 -4.21
N MET A 138 9.74 -1.48 -3.81
CA MET A 138 8.41 -0.96 -4.15
C MET A 138 8.17 -0.97 -5.66
N ASN A 139 9.10 -0.45 -6.47
CA ASN A 139 8.98 -0.43 -7.93
C ASN A 139 8.97 -1.83 -8.55
N ILE A 140 9.78 -2.75 -8.03
CA ILE A 140 9.77 -4.17 -8.45
C ILE A 140 8.39 -4.79 -8.20
N LEU A 141 7.86 -4.62 -6.99
CA LEU A 141 6.58 -5.25 -6.60
C LEU A 141 5.39 -4.62 -7.30
N ASP A 142 5.34 -3.28 -7.42
CA ASP A 142 4.27 -2.60 -8.17
C ASP A 142 4.24 -3.04 -9.64
N TYR A 143 5.40 -3.27 -10.26
CA TYR A 143 5.47 -3.86 -11.60
C TYR A 143 4.98 -5.30 -11.62
N LEU A 144 5.45 -6.16 -10.70
CA LEU A 144 5.08 -7.57 -10.67
C LEU A 144 3.59 -7.79 -10.48
N VAL A 145 2.93 -7.00 -9.63
CA VAL A 145 1.47 -7.11 -9.40
C VAL A 145 0.65 -6.14 -10.26
N GLY A 146 1.30 -5.27 -11.04
CA GLY A 146 0.61 -4.27 -11.87
C GLY A 146 -0.19 -3.26 -11.07
N ASN A 147 0.33 -2.79 -9.95
CA ASN A 147 -0.33 -1.77 -9.15
C ASN A 147 -0.24 -0.41 -9.84
N THR A 148 -1.38 0.11 -10.31
CA THR A 148 -1.45 1.37 -11.07
C THR A 148 -1.74 2.59 -10.21
N ASP A 149 -1.85 2.43 -8.88
CA ASP A 149 -2.30 3.48 -7.96
C ASP A 149 -1.24 3.90 -6.93
N ARG A 150 0.05 3.75 -7.23
CA ARG A 150 1.13 4.20 -6.34
C ARG A 150 1.33 5.71 -6.42
N HIS A 151 0.24 6.49 -6.24
CA HIS A 151 0.32 7.95 -6.17
C HIS A 151 0.97 8.42 -4.86
N TRP A 152 1.28 9.70 -4.78
CA TRP A 152 2.10 10.31 -3.72
C TRP A 152 1.53 10.21 -2.29
N GLU A 153 0.24 9.87 -2.16
CA GLU A 153 -0.41 9.60 -0.86
C GLU A 153 -0.34 8.11 -0.45
N ASN A 154 -0.01 7.20 -1.38
CA ASN A 154 -0.01 5.76 -1.14
C ASN A 154 1.37 5.18 -0.80
N TRP A 155 2.37 6.03 -0.63
CA TRP A 155 3.69 5.68 -0.13
C TRP A 155 4.35 6.85 0.56
N GLY A 156 5.41 6.60 1.32
CA GLY A 156 6.13 7.63 2.06
C GLY A 156 7.01 7.03 3.13
N LEU A 157 7.15 7.71 4.23
CA LEU A 157 8.13 7.42 5.26
C LEU A 157 7.49 6.99 6.57
N LEU A 158 8.14 6.04 7.24
CA LEU A 158 7.93 5.75 8.65
C LEU A 158 8.81 6.70 9.47
N VAL A 159 8.22 7.41 10.41
CA VAL A 159 8.87 8.44 11.24
C VAL A 159 8.79 8.04 12.70
N ASP A 160 9.89 8.14 13.42
CA ASP A 160 9.94 7.98 14.87
C ASP A 160 9.44 9.28 15.55
N ASN A 161 8.38 9.17 16.33
CA ASN A 161 7.71 10.31 16.99
C ASN A 161 8.51 10.90 18.15
N GLU A 162 9.48 10.18 18.71
CA GLU A 162 10.35 10.69 19.78
C GLU A 162 11.45 11.59 19.20
N THR A 163 12.00 11.20 18.05
CA THR A 163 13.10 11.92 17.41
C THR A 163 12.66 12.82 16.28
N ASN A 164 11.43 12.67 15.77
CA ASN A 164 10.91 13.28 14.55
C ASN A 164 11.80 13.02 13.32
N GLN A 165 12.48 11.87 13.30
CA GLN A 165 13.35 11.50 12.19
C GLN A 165 12.72 10.38 11.36
N PRO A 166 12.82 10.44 10.00
CA PRO A 166 12.44 9.34 9.15
C PRO A 166 13.40 8.15 9.37
N ILE A 167 12.84 6.94 9.39
CA ILE A 167 13.58 5.69 9.64
C ILE A 167 13.81 4.93 8.32
N ARG A 168 12.80 4.80 7.50
CA ARG A 168 12.77 4.07 6.23
C ARG A 168 11.49 4.41 5.47
N LEU A 169 11.29 3.83 4.30
CA LEU A 169 9.95 3.80 3.71
C LEU A 169 8.99 3.07 4.65
N HIS A 170 7.74 3.55 4.71
CA HIS A 170 6.72 2.81 5.44
C HIS A 170 6.37 1.50 4.70
N ASP A 171 5.66 0.60 5.38
CA ASP A 171 5.22 -0.66 4.82
C ASP A 171 4.38 -0.43 3.56
N LEU A 172 4.65 -1.19 2.49
CA LEU A 172 3.90 -1.12 1.24
C LEU A 172 2.43 -1.45 1.50
N MET A 173 1.55 -0.59 1.05
CA MET A 173 0.12 -0.68 1.27
C MET A 173 -0.67 -0.32 0.01
N ASP A 174 -1.99 -0.52 0.08
CA ASP A 174 -2.98 -0.10 -0.92
C ASP A 174 -2.72 -0.69 -2.32
N PHE A 175 -2.97 -2.00 -2.43
CA PHE A 175 -2.86 -2.77 -3.68
C PHE A 175 -4.22 -3.02 -4.36
N ASN A 176 -5.26 -2.28 -4.02
CA ASN A 176 -6.61 -2.47 -4.52
C ASN A 176 -6.76 -2.32 -6.05
N ARG A 177 -5.82 -1.64 -6.70
CA ARG A 177 -5.73 -1.52 -8.16
C ARG A 177 -4.67 -2.41 -8.80
N ALA A 178 -4.09 -3.35 -8.05
CA ALA A 178 -3.28 -4.39 -8.65
C ALA A 178 -4.09 -5.21 -9.66
N PHE A 179 -3.45 -5.73 -10.69
CA PHE A 179 -4.03 -6.57 -11.75
C PHE A 179 -5.15 -5.93 -12.59
N GLN A 180 -5.41 -4.63 -12.50
CA GLN A 180 -6.46 -3.98 -13.30
C GLN A 180 -6.11 -3.85 -14.78
N GLN A 181 -4.88 -3.51 -15.11
CA GLN A 181 -4.34 -3.40 -16.46
C GLN A 181 -3.14 -4.35 -16.57
N TYR A 182 -3.44 -5.65 -16.55
CA TYR A 182 -2.46 -6.71 -16.38
C TYR A 182 -2.37 -7.61 -17.60
N ASP A 183 -2.26 -7.01 -18.78
CA ASP A 183 -2.30 -7.64 -20.09
C ASP A 183 -0.98 -7.51 -20.88
N THR A 184 -0.08 -6.63 -20.45
CA THR A 184 1.19 -6.39 -21.12
C THR A 184 2.39 -6.47 -20.17
N PRO A 185 3.58 -6.84 -20.69
CA PRO A 185 4.80 -6.84 -19.89
C PRO A 185 5.35 -5.44 -19.58
N GLU A 186 4.92 -4.39 -20.28
CA GLU A 186 5.37 -3.01 -20.04
C GLU A 186 4.79 -2.42 -18.75
N GLY A 187 3.56 -2.78 -18.45
CA GLY A 187 2.80 -2.19 -17.35
C GLY A 187 2.38 -0.74 -17.64
N ALA A 188 1.87 -0.08 -16.61
CA ALA A 188 1.47 1.32 -16.68
C ALA A 188 2.66 2.28 -16.55
N ASN A 189 2.38 3.59 -16.57
CA ASN A 189 3.36 4.60 -16.20
C ASN A 189 3.73 4.47 -14.71
N CYS A 190 5.03 4.58 -14.42
CA CYS A 190 5.51 4.57 -13.04
C CYS A 190 5.31 5.95 -12.40
N LEU A 191 4.61 6.00 -11.27
CA LEU A 191 4.27 7.25 -10.58
C LEU A 191 5.31 7.66 -9.52
N THR A 192 6.28 6.81 -9.21
CA THR A 192 7.25 7.02 -8.13
C THR A 192 8.57 7.64 -8.57
N VAL A 193 8.78 7.80 -9.86
CA VAL A 193 10.07 8.19 -10.46
C VAL A 193 10.28 9.71 -10.59
N GLY A 194 9.48 10.50 -9.89
CA GLY A 194 9.57 11.97 -9.90
C GLY A 194 9.26 12.54 -11.28
N LYS A 195 10.16 13.37 -11.81
CA LYS A 195 10.01 14.03 -13.11
C LYS A 195 10.39 13.15 -14.31
N ARG A 196 10.86 11.94 -14.07
CA ARG A 196 11.19 10.99 -15.14
C ARG A 196 9.90 10.33 -15.66
N HIS A 197 9.83 10.11 -16.96
CA HIS A 197 8.72 9.40 -17.59
C HIS A 197 9.16 7.97 -17.91
N LEU A 198 8.96 7.07 -16.97
CA LEU A 198 9.29 5.65 -17.10
C LEU A 198 8.03 4.79 -17.05
N SER A 199 8.04 3.67 -17.78
CA SER A 199 7.08 2.59 -17.54
C SER A 199 7.38 1.90 -16.22
N GLN A 200 6.40 1.17 -15.66
CA GLN A 200 6.64 0.31 -14.50
C GLN A 200 7.73 -0.72 -14.78
N LYS A 201 7.79 -1.26 -16.00
CA LYS A 201 8.87 -2.17 -16.44
C LYS A 201 10.24 -1.52 -16.35
N ASP A 202 10.42 -0.32 -16.91
CA ASP A 202 11.72 0.34 -16.93
C ASP A 202 12.18 0.70 -15.52
N ALA A 203 11.28 1.20 -14.68
CA ALA A 203 11.56 1.47 -13.28
C ALA A 203 11.93 0.20 -12.49
N ALA A 204 11.24 -0.91 -12.73
CA ALA A 204 11.54 -2.18 -12.09
C ALA A 204 12.84 -2.83 -12.62
N VAL A 205 13.15 -2.68 -13.90
CA VAL A 205 14.44 -3.11 -14.48
C VAL A 205 15.59 -2.29 -13.89
N GLU A 206 15.43 -0.99 -13.75
CA GLU A 206 16.41 -0.15 -13.04
C GLU A 206 16.57 -0.63 -11.59
N ALA A 207 15.47 -0.89 -10.90
CA ALA A 207 15.46 -1.33 -9.51
C ALA A 207 16.17 -2.68 -9.32
N VAL A 208 15.86 -3.68 -10.16
CA VAL A 208 16.47 -5.01 -10.04
C VAL A 208 17.98 -5.00 -10.34
N ARG A 209 18.45 -4.09 -11.18
CA ARG A 209 19.89 -3.88 -11.44
C ARG A 209 20.62 -3.30 -10.23
N ASN A 210 19.92 -2.51 -9.41
CA ASN A 210 20.50 -1.89 -8.22
C ASN A 210 20.53 -2.83 -7.01
N ILE A 211 19.47 -3.62 -6.80
CA ILE A 211 19.33 -4.40 -5.56
C ILE A 211 19.12 -5.91 -5.79
N GLY A 212 19.00 -6.35 -7.03
CA GLY A 212 18.56 -7.71 -7.34
C GLY A 212 17.05 -7.90 -7.13
N LEU A 213 16.57 -9.11 -7.37
CA LEU A 213 15.15 -9.43 -7.24
C LEU A 213 14.71 -9.62 -5.77
N ASN A 214 15.62 -9.99 -4.89
CA ASN A 214 15.39 -10.23 -3.45
C ASN A 214 14.19 -11.16 -3.18
N GLN A 215 13.99 -12.15 -4.04
CA GLN A 215 12.95 -13.15 -3.87
C GLN A 215 13.39 -14.17 -2.81
N VAL A 216 12.67 -14.25 -1.68
CA VAL A 216 13.00 -15.12 -0.54
C VAL A 216 12.33 -16.50 -0.63
N ARG A 217 11.24 -16.62 -1.41
CA ARG A 217 10.57 -17.88 -1.70
C ARG A 217 9.83 -17.80 -3.04
N GLN A 218 9.52 -18.97 -3.61
CA GLN A 218 8.73 -18.99 -4.83
C GLN A 218 7.27 -18.62 -4.56
N VAL A 219 6.65 -17.92 -5.51
CA VAL A 219 5.22 -17.66 -5.50
C VAL A 219 4.53 -18.97 -5.89
N GLU A 220 3.67 -19.46 -5.03
CA GLU A 220 2.93 -20.69 -5.28
C GLU A 220 1.92 -20.49 -6.42
N HIS A 221 1.85 -21.44 -7.36
CA HIS A 221 0.92 -21.36 -8.48
C HIS A 221 -0.55 -21.34 -8.04
N THR A 222 -0.85 -21.91 -6.89
CA THR A 222 -2.18 -21.97 -6.29
C THR A 222 -2.77 -20.58 -5.96
N VAL A 223 -1.93 -19.56 -5.77
CA VAL A 223 -2.43 -18.18 -5.51
C VAL A 223 -3.17 -17.60 -6.71
N PHE A 224 -2.95 -18.12 -7.91
CA PHE A 224 -3.59 -17.69 -9.17
C PHE A 224 -4.69 -18.65 -9.66
N SER A 225 -5.17 -19.59 -8.82
CA SER A 225 -6.13 -20.64 -9.26
C SER A 225 -7.37 -20.07 -9.94
N GLU A 226 -7.87 -18.94 -9.46
CA GLU A 226 -9.06 -18.26 -10.00
C GLU A 226 -8.73 -17.27 -11.13
N HIS A 227 -7.46 -16.96 -11.35
CA HIS A 227 -7.00 -15.95 -12.31
C HIS A 227 -5.82 -16.43 -13.17
N PRO A 228 -6.01 -17.43 -14.03
CA PRO A 228 -4.90 -18.02 -14.80
C PRO A 228 -4.23 -17.05 -15.77
N ALA A 229 -4.96 -16.05 -16.28
CA ALA A 229 -4.39 -15.00 -17.12
C ALA A 229 -3.38 -14.13 -16.35
N TRP A 230 -3.67 -13.80 -15.09
CA TRP A 230 -2.74 -13.03 -14.25
C TRP A 230 -1.46 -13.81 -13.95
N LYS A 231 -1.56 -15.15 -13.80
CA LYS A 231 -0.39 -16.00 -13.65
C LYS A 231 0.57 -15.87 -14.83
N ALA A 232 0.05 -15.95 -16.05
CA ALA A 232 0.89 -15.87 -17.26
C ALA A 232 1.62 -14.53 -17.35
N THR A 233 0.93 -13.43 -17.11
CA THR A 233 1.52 -12.09 -17.09
C THR A 233 2.54 -11.93 -15.96
N PHE A 234 2.25 -12.44 -14.76
CA PHE A 234 3.18 -12.43 -13.64
C PHE A 234 4.49 -13.18 -13.97
N GLU A 235 4.39 -14.38 -14.54
CA GLU A 235 5.54 -15.19 -14.92
C GLU A 235 6.37 -14.50 -16.01
N GLU A 236 5.72 -13.82 -16.97
CA GLU A 236 6.41 -13.05 -17.99
C GLU A 236 7.15 -11.85 -17.40
N ARG A 237 6.50 -11.05 -16.53
CA ARG A 237 7.13 -9.93 -15.85
C ARG A 237 8.29 -10.38 -14.96
N LEU A 238 8.12 -11.47 -14.24
CA LEU A 238 9.19 -12.06 -13.43
C LEU A 238 10.39 -12.49 -14.28
N ARG A 239 10.13 -13.09 -15.46
CA ARG A 239 11.18 -13.45 -16.43
C ARG A 239 11.90 -12.23 -16.96
N VAL A 240 11.18 -11.12 -17.26
CA VAL A 240 11.81 -9.85 -17.68
C VAL A 240 12.79 -9.37 -16.62
N LEU A 241 12.41 -9.37 -15.34
CA LEU A 241 13.29 -8.93 -14.26
C LEU A 241 14.50 -9.86 -14.07
N ARG A 242 14.30 -11.18 -14.14
CA ARG A 242 15.41 -12.16 -14.04
C ARG A 242 16.42 -12.00 -15.17
N ASN A 243 15.98 -11.66 -16.36
CA ASN A 243 16.87 -11.44 -17.51
C ASN A 243 17.59 -10.07 -17.45
N ALA A 244 17.17 -9.17 -16.58
CA ALA A 244 17.75 -7.84 -16.42
C ALA A 244 18.86 -7.76 -15.35
N MET A 245 18.96 -8.80 -14.49
CA MET A 245 20.05 -8.97 -13.52
C MET A 245 21.35 -9.33 -14.24
#